data_39ecb975bff9ae53c131aca7f3661c82
#
_entry.id   39ecb975bff9ae53c131aca7f3661c82
#
_cell.length_a   1.000
_cell.length_b   1.000
_cell.length_c   1.000
_cell.angle_alpha   90.00
_cell.angle_beta   90.00
_cell.angle_gamma   90.00
#
_symmetry.space_group_name_H-M   'P 1'
#
loop_
_entity.id
_entity.type
_entity.pdbx_description
1 polymer ?
#
loop_
_entity_poly.entity_id
_entity_poly.type
_entity_poly.pdbx_seq_one_letter_code
_entity_poly.pdbx_strand_id
1 'polypeptide(L)'
;MLNFKSSFFYLAFLIIIVLTAHAQPVTKGISVKEANAETEKIVKEYKEKFASIAKQDWEKQKIQIGNDSLIFQFKIFGEKPVDGRSLYISLHGGGNGPATMNDQQFKNQLKLYKPAEGIYFVPRAPTNTWNMWHQVHVDGLLERAIVDAIIMEGVNPNKVYIMGYSAGGDGVYQLAPRMADHWAAASMMAGHPGDAQILNLRNLPFWLAVGEKDGAYNRNILGKKWGETLDSLQKTDKGGFVHDTHIMAGMPHWMKQQDTISVAWMAKFKRNPYPEKINWVQDDEVRNNFYWLSVPANTSKKGNTVFASYHGQEINIEKNDNDSLCIMLNDKMMDLNKEIVLREKGKILFKGKVQRRKSLINSSFSARNDADYIFSAGILVVNDKAVLM
;
A
#
# COMPACT_ATOMS: atom_id res chain seq x y z
N MET A 1 6.40 -2.28 -75.56
CA MET A 1 6.72 -2.18 -74.13
C MET A 1 5.42 -2.35 -73.37
N LEU A 2 5.19 -3.57 -72.88
CA LEU A 2 3.95 -3.96 -72.17
C LEU A 2 4.10 -3.69 -70.69
N ASN A 3 3.19 -2.89 -70.13
CA ASN A 3 3.04 -2.68 -68.72
C ASN A 3 2.14 -3.79 -68.10
N PHE A 4 2.68 -4.62 -67.23
CA PHE A 4 1.92 -5.54 -66.37
C PHE A 4 1.59 -4.86 -65.06
N LYS A 5 0.31 -4.58 -64.84
CA LYS A 5 -0.22 -4.23 -63.51
C LYS A 5 -0.64 -5.50 -62.82
N SER A 6 0.08 -5.85 -61.76
CA SER A 6 -0.24 -6.97 -60.87
C SER A 6 -1.21 -6.47 -59.80
N SER A 7 -2.47 -6.92 -59.82
CA SER A 7 -3.48 -6.71 -58.83
C SER A 7 -3.37 -7.81 -57.75
N PHE A 8 -2.92 -7.48 -56.56
CA PHE A 8 -2.98 -8.37 -55.39
C PHE A 8 -4.36 -8.28 -54.76
N PHE A 9 -5.13 -9.34 -54.88
CA PHE A 9 -6.36 -9.55 -54.10
C PHE A 9 -5.97 -10.01 -52.71
N TYR A 10 -6.19 -9.17 -51.67
CA TYR A 10 -6.16 -9.58 -50.28
C TYR A 10 -7.47 -10.27 -49.93
N LEU A 11 -7.42 -11.60 -49.76
CA LEU A 11 -8.51 -12.40 -49.23
C LEU A 11 -8.46 -12.28 -47.70
N ALA A 12 -9.30 -11.45 -47.10
CA ALA A 12 -9.45 -11.36 -45.67
C ALA A 12 -10.20 -12.59 -45.15
N PHE A 13 -9.47 -13.53 -44.54
CA PHE A 13 -10.06 -14.62 -43.78
C PHE A 13 -10.57 -14.09 -42.43
N LEU A 14 -11.89 -13.92 -42.34
CA LEU A 14 -12.58 -13.63 -41.07
C LEU A 14 -12.61 -14.91 -40.24
N ILE A 15 -11.65 -15.09 -39.32
CA ILE A 15 -11.70 -16.17 -38.32
C ILE A 15 -12.73 -15.74 -37.26
N ILE A 16 -13.95 -16.27 -37.36
CA ILE A 16 -14.95 -16.21 -36.31
C ILE A 16 -14.49 -17.15 -35.20
N ILE A 17 -13.83 -16.63 -34.17
CA ILE A 17 -13.58 -17.37 -32.94
C ILE A 17 -14.91 -17.45 -32.19
N VAL A 18 -15.60 -18.56 -32.35
CA VAL A 18 -16.71 -18.93 -31.49
C VAL A 18 -16.12 -19.25 -30.12
N LEU A 19 -16.12 -18.29 -29.20
CA LEU A 19 -15.86 -18.52 -27.78
C LEU A 19 -16.99 -19.40 -27.24
N THR A 20 -16.87 -20.72 -27.36
CA THR A 20 -17.65 -21.65 -26.55
C THR A 20 -17.21 -21.44 -25.10
N ALA A 21 -18.04 -20.76 -24.32
CA ALA A 21 -17.88 -20.72 -22.89
C ALA A 21 -18.00 -22.15 -22.35
N HIS A 22 -16.89 -22.86 -22.30
CA HIS A 22 -16.82 -24.09 -21.54
C HIS A 22 -16.97 -23.66 -20.07
N ALA A 23 -18.12 -23.94 -19.48
CA ALA A 23 -18.32 -23.86 -18.04
C ALA A 23 -17.21 -24.71 -17.40
N GLN A 24 -16.20 -24.08 -16.85
CA GLN A 24 -15.18 -24.79 -16.07
C GLN A 24 -15.93 -25.58 -14.99
N PRO A 25 -15.57 -26.85 -14.74
CA PRO A 25 -16.21 -27.62 -13.70
C PRO A 25 -16.12 -26.82 -12.40
N VAL A 26 -17.26 -26.59 -11.76
CA VAL A 26 -17.33 -25.89 -10.47
C VAL A 26 -16.50 -26.70 -9.49
N THR A 27 -15.25 -26.27 -9.30
CA THR A 27 -14.35 -26.94 -8.36
C THR A 27 -14.97 -26.83 -6.98
N LYS A 28 -15.19 -27.97 -6.33
CA LYS A 28 -15.75 -28.03 -4.97
C LYS A 28 -14.93 -27.12 -4.05
N GLY A 29 -15.60 -26.25 -3.30
CA GLY A 29 -14.93 -25.39 -2.31
C GLY A 29 -14.19 -26.21 -1.27
N ILE A 30 -13.13 -25.64 -0.72
CA ILE A 30 -12.32 -26.26 0.32
C ILE A 30 -12.82 -25.86 1.72
N SER A 31 -12.54 -26.70 2.71
CA SER A 31 -12.83 -26.41 4.13
C SER A 31 -11.91 -25.33 4.72
N VAL A 32 -12.27 -24.76 5.86
CA VAL A 32 -11.40 -23.84 6.63
C VAL A 32 -10.04 -24.47 6.94
N LYS A 33 -10.03 -25.75 7.33
CA LYS A 33 -8.79 -26.48 7.63
C LYS A 33 -7.87 -26.57 6.41
N GLU A 34 -8.43 -26.89 5.24
CA GLU A 34 -7.66 -26.97 3.99
C GLU A 34 -7.18 -25.59 3.54
N ALA A 35 -7.98 -24.53 3.73
CA ALA A 35 -7.58 -23.17 3.42
C ALA A 35 -6.41 -22.70 4.31
N ASN A 36 -6.47 -22.97 5.63
CA ASN A 36 -5.40 -22.66 6.54
C ASN A 36 -4.11 -23.41 6.20
N ALA A 37 -4.22 -24.72 5.91
CA ALA A 37 -3.06 -25.53 5.53
C ALA A 37 -2.41 -25.04 4.20
N GLU A 38 -3.22 -24.62 3.22
CA GLU A 38 -2.70 -24.05 1.97
C GLU A 38 -2.01 -22.70 2.23
N THR A 39 -2.60 -21.86 3.10
CA THR A 39 -2.03 -20.57 3.52
C THR A 39 -0.66 -20.75 4.19
N GLU A 40 -0.57 -21.63 5.16
CA GLU A 40 0.70 -21.94 5.85
C GLU A 40 1.77 -22.46 4.89
N LYS A 41 1.36 -23.37 3.99
CA LYS A 41 2.24 -23.95 2.99
C LYS A 41 2.82 -22.89 2.05
N ILE A 42 1.98 -22.06 1.45
CA ILE A 42 2.45 -21.05 0.47
C ILE A 42 3.35 -19.99 1.11
N VAL A 43 3.04 -19.55 2.33
CA VAL A 43 3.87 -18.60 3.07
C VAL A 43 5.23 -19.19 3.41
N LYS A 44 5.27 -20.47 3.81
CA LYS A 44 6.53 -21.17 4.09
C LYS A 44 7.38 -21.33 2.85
N GLU A 45 6.80 -21.85 1.75
CA GLU A 45 7.49 -22.05 0.46
C GLU A 45 8.04 -20.72 -0.09
N TYR A 46 7.27 -19.64 0.05
CA TYR A 46 7.71 -18.31 -0.34
C TYR A 46 8.94 -17.85 0.45
N LYS A 47 8.89 -17.94 1.79
CA LYS A 47 10.02 -17.57 2.65
C LYS A 47 11.27 -18.37 2.33
N GLU A 48 11.15 -19.68 2.12
CA GLU A 48 12.28 -20.55 1.75
C GLU A 48 12.87 -20.15 0.39
N LYS A 49 12.02 -19.91 -0.61
CA LYS A 49 12.43 -19.48 -1.95
C LYS A 49 13.13 -18.12 -1.95
N PHE A 50 12.63 -17.17 -1.16
CA PHE A 50 13.16 -15.81 -1.11
C PHE A 50 14.33 -15.61 -0.15
N ALA A 51 14.60 -16.56 0.75
CA ALA A 51 15.63 -16.42 1.78
C ALA A 51 17.02 -16.05 1.23
N SER A 52 17.44 -16.67 0.12
CA SER A 52 18.75 -16.39 -0.48
C SER A 52 18.82 -14.99 -1.09
N ILE A 53 17.73 -14.54 -1.70
CA ILE A 53 17.64 -13.22 -2.33
C ILE A 53 17.61 -12.15 -1.25
N ALA A 54 16.75 -12.31 -0.23
CA ALA A 54 16.66 -11.40 0.91
C ALA A 54 18.03 -11.28 1.63
N LYS A 55 18.73 -12.41 1.83
CA LYS A 55 20.07 -12.43 2.40
C LYS A 55 21.06 -11.63 1.56
N GLN A 56 21.06 -11.84 0.24
CA GLN A 56 21.95 -11.10 -0.66
C GLN A 56 21.69 -9.59 -0.63
N ASP A 57 20.41 -9.17 -0.69
CA ASP A 57 20.01 -7.78 -0.64
C ASP A 57 20.42 -7.14 0.70
N TRP A 58 20.21 -7.86 1.80
CA TRP A 58 20.52 -7.41 3.16
C TRP A 58 22.02 -7.25 3.41
N GLU A 59 22.82 -8.25 3.00
CA GLU A 59 24.29 -8.22 3.14
C GLU A 59 24.94 -7.14 2.28
N LYS A 60 24.40 -6.93 1.06
CA LYS A 60 24.88 -5.85 0.16
C LYS A 60 24.30 -4.48 0.49
N GLN A 61 23.32 -4.40 1.37
CA GLN A 61 22.53 -3.20 1.65
C GLN A 61 22.01 -2.55 0.36
N LYS A 62 21.56 -3.38 -0.58
CA LYS A 62 21.07 -2.98 -1.90
C LYS A 62 20.02 -3.93 -2.43
N ILE A 63 18.82 -3.41 -2.68
CA ILE A 63 17.75 -4.10 -3.41
C ILE A 63 17.87 -3.78 -4.89
N GLN A 64 17.63 -4.80 -5.75
CA GLN A 64 17.62 -4.64 -7.19
C GLN A 64 16.35 -5.28 -7.77
N ILE A 65 15.55 -4.48 -8.51
CA ILE A 65 14.37 -4.93 -9.24
C ILE A 65 14.47 -4.44 -10.69
N GLY A 66 14.74 -5.34 -11.62
CA GLY A 66 15.03 -4.94 -13.01
C GLY A 66 16.21 -3.96 -13.08
N ASN A 67 15.96 -2.77 -13.63
CA ASN A 67 16.96 -1.71 -13.73
C ASN A 67 16.99 -0.78 -12.51
N ASP A 68 15.99 -0.85 -11.64
CA ASP A 68 15.87 0.01 -10.48
C ASP A 68 16.58 -0.57 -9.27
N SER A 69 17.17 0.28 -8.45
CA SER A 69 17.86 -0.16 -7.24
C SER A 69 17.64 0.80 -6.07
N LEU A 70 17.61 0.23 -4.87
CA LEU A 70 17.51 0.95 -3.61
C LEU A 70 18.70 0.58 -2.73
N ILE A 71 19.64 1.50 -2.58
CA ILE A 71 20.71 1.38 -1.59
C ILE A 71 20.11 1.77 -0.24
N PHE A 72 20.47 1.08 0.82
CA PHE A 72 19.97 1.39 2.15
C PHE A 72 21.03 1.18 3.23
N GLN A 73 20.82 1.76 4.39
CA GLN A 73 21.50 1.41 5.63
C GLN A 73 20.46 1.29 6.75
N PHE A 74 20.80 0.55 7.80
CA PHE A 74 19.89 0.41 8.93
C PHE A 74 20.65 0.31 10.25
N LYS A 75 19.92 0.54 11.34
CA LYS A 75 20.37 0.29 12.72
C LYS A 75 19.29 -0.50 13.44
N ILE A 76 19.70 -1.44 14.26
CA ILE A 76 18.79 -2.20 15.11
C ILE A 76 18.84 -1.64 16.53
N PHE A 77 17.68 -1.40 17.11
CA PHE A 77 17.52 -0.89 18.46
C PHE A 77 16.72 -1.88 19.32
N GLY A 78 17.03 -1.93 20.60
CA GLY A 78 16.31 -2.70 21.58
C GLY A 78 16.28 -4.22 21.31
N GLU A 79 15.68 -4.93 22.25
CA GLU A 79 15.46 -6.37 22.14
C GLU A 79 14.32 -6.69 21.17
N LYS A 80 14.36 -7.89 20.56
CA LYS A 80 13.31 -8.33 19.64
C LYS A 80 12.06 -8.74 20.44
N PRO A 81 10.92 -8.06 20.25
CA PRO A 81 9.67 -8.45 20.87
C PRO A 81 9.21 -9.85 20.42
N VAL A 82 8.41 -10.53 21.25
CA VAL A 82 7.87 -11.87 20.95
C VAL A 82 7.03 -11.87 19.67
N ASP A 83 6.31 -10.78 19.41
CA ASP A 83 5.48 -10.60 18.22
C ASP A 83 6.24 -10.03 17.00
N GLY A 84 7.56 -9.99 17.05
CA GLY A 84 8.42 -9.48 15.96
C GLY A 84 8.83 -8.03 16.13
N ARG A 85 9.88 -7.63 15.40
CA ARG A 85 10.44 -6.26 15.42
C ARG A 85 9.54 -5.26 14.71
N SER A 86 9.65 -4.00 15.08
CA SER A 86 9.17 -2.87 14.29
C SER A 86 10.13 -2.53 13.16
N LEU A 87 9.62 -1.97 12.04
CA LEU A 87 10.41 -1.42 10.95
C LEU A 87 10.04 0.06 10.73
N TYR A 88 11.01 0.95 10.86
CA TYR A 88 10.84 2.39 10.62
C TYR A 88 11.58 2.77 9.34
N ILE A 89 10.86 2.92 8.23
CA ILE A 89 11.42 3.35 6.94
C ILE A 89 11.46 4.87 6.94
N SER A 90 12.67 5.44 6.91
CA SER A 90 12.92 6.88 7.09
C SER A 90 13.51 7.50 5.84
N LEU A 91 12.71 8.28 5.13
CA LEU A 91 13.02 8.90 3.85
C LEU A 91 13.82 10.18 4.05
N HIS A 92 14.98 10.30 3.37
CA HIS A 92 15.85 11.49 3.48
C HIS A 92 15.32 12.67 2.65
N GLY A 93 15.69 13.87 3.04
CA GLY A 93 15.45 15.10 2.30
C GLY A 93 16.36 15.26 1.08
N GLY A 94 16.28 16.41 0.40
CA GLY A 94 17.08 16.72 -0.79
C GLY A 94 16.22 16.78 -2.04
N GLY A 95 16.64 16.08 -3.09
CA GLY A 95 16.00 16.12 -4.40
C GLY A 95 16.42 17.31 -5.25
N ASN A 96 16.21 17.22 -6.55
CA ASN A 96 16.50 18.26 -7.54
C ASN A 96 17.90 18.87 -7.45
N GLY A 97 18.91 18.04 -7.21
CA GLY A 97 20.30 18.48 -7.05
C GLY A 97 21.32 17.37 -7.33
N PRO A 98 22.61 17.67 -7.16
CA PRO A 98 23.68 16.70 -7.39
C PRO A 98 23.53 15.45 -6.52
N ALA A 99 24.00 14.30 -7.01
CA ALA A 99 24.02 13.05 -6.26
C ALA A 99 24.71 13.20 -4.89
N THR A 100 25.83 13.93 -4.85
CA THR A 100 26.59 14.19 -3.61
C THR A 100 25.78 14.90 -2.53
N MET A 101 24.86 15.80 -2.91
CA MET A 101 23.95 16.46 -1.96
C MET A 101 22.96 15.43 -1.38
N ASN A 102 22.36 14.61 -2.23
CA ASN A 102 21.40 13.58 -1.78
C ASN A 102 22.10 12.49 -0.96
N ASP A 103 23.34 12.13 -1.28
CA ASP A 103 24.17 11.22 -0.48
C ASP A 103 24.46 11.80 0.91
N GLN A 104 24.67 13.11 1.00
CA GLN A 104 24.84 13.77 2.29
C GLN A 104 23.54 13.78 3.10
N GLN A 105 22.39 14.02 2.46
CA GLN A 105 21.08 13.95 3.14
C GLN A 105 20.76 12.54 3.62
N PHE A 106 21.07 11.52 2.84
CA PHE A 106 20.98 10.11 3.27
C PHE A 106 21.83 9.84 4.53
N LYS A 107 23.10 10.30 4.55
CA LYS A 107 23.99 10.16 5.72
C LYS A 107 23.48 10.95 6.94
N ASN A 108 22.86 12.09 6.72
CA ASN A 108 22.24 12.89 7.78
C ASN A 108 21.04 12.14 8.38
N GLN A 109 20.15 11.60 7.53
CA GLN A 109 18.95 10.88 7.95
C GLN A 109 19.25 9.72 8.88
N LEU A 110 20.35 8.98 8.64
CA LEU A 110 20.82 7.87 9.48
C LEU A 110 21.08 8.24 10.96
N LYS A 111 21.15 9.52 11.28
CA LYS A 111 21.50 10.02 12.63
C LYS A 111 20.30 10.66 13.35
N LEU A 112 19.18 10.89 12.66
CA LEU A 112 18.11 11.75 13.18
C LEU A 112 17.26 11.05 14.25
N TYR A 113 16.90 9.78 14.06
CA TYR A 113 15.93 9.13 14.92
C TYR A 113 16.45 7.85 15.56
N LYS A 114 15.97 7.57 16.78
CA LYS A 114 16.37 6.42 17.58
C LYS A 114 15.09 5.82 18.20
N PRO A 115 14.44 4.86 17.55
CA PRO A 115 13.31 4.15 18.14
C PRO A 115 13.75 3.38 19.40
N ALA A 116 12.83 3.13 20.32
CA ALA A 116 13.11 2.33 21.52
C ALA A 116 13.40 0.86 21.19
N GLU A 117 12.72 0.33 20.16
CA GLU A 117 12.99 -0.99 19.56
C GLU A 117 12.74 -0.97 18.05
N GLY A 118 13.27 -1.97 17.35
CA GLY A 118 13.05 -2.17 15.94
C GLY A 118 14.21 -1.81 15.05
N ILE A 119 13.94 -1.81 13.76
CA ILE A 119 14.90 -1.49 12.70
C ILE A 119 14.63 -0.08 12.22
N TYR A 120 15.59 0.80 12.39
CA TYR A 120 15.61 2.12 11.75
C TYR A 120 16.28 1.98 10.39
N PHE A 121 15.48 1.90 9.35
CA PHE A 121 15.88 1.65 7.96
C PHE A 121 15.85 2.95 7.18
N VAL A 122 16.97 3.32 6.60
CA VAL A 122 17.11 4.54 5.80
C VAL A 122 17.49 4.15 4.38
N PRO A 123 16.60 4.30 3.40
CA PRO A 123 16.94 4.13 2.00
C PRO A 123 17.57 5.41 1.44
N ARG A 124 18.44 5.25 0.43
CA ARG A 124 18.90 6.32 -0.47
C ARG A 124 17.96 6.34 -1.67
N ALA A 125 17.27 7.46 -1.91
CA ALA A 125 16.33 7.58 -3.01
C ALA A 125 16.97 7.12 -4.34
N PRO A 126 16.25 6.36 -5.17
CA PRO A 126 16.81 5.79 -6.40
C PRO A 126 17.28 6.85 -7.40
N THR A 127 16.63 8.01 -7.40
CA THR A 127 16.95 9.14 -8.28
C THR A 127 17.36 10.38 -7.49
N ASN A 128 17.72 11.47 -8.21
CA ASN A 128 18.05 12.76 -7.60
C ASN A 128 17.05 13.85 -7.99
N THR A 129 15.91 13.49 -8.55
CA THR A 129 14.86 14.39 -8.99
C THR A 129 14.06 14.97 -7.81
N TRP A 130 13.26 16.01 -8.03
CA TRP A 130 12.42 16.61 -7.01
C TRP A 130 11.39 15.61 -6.45
N ASN A 131 10.92 14.69 -7.32
CA ASN A 131 9.93 13.65 -7.00
C ASN A 131 10.58 12.28 -6.69
N MET A 132 11.81 12.26 -6.20
CA MET A 132 12.61 11.04 -6.01
C MET A 132 11.95 9.95 -5.17
N TRP A 133 10.95 10.29 -4.36
CA TRP A 133 10.20 9.36 -3.52
C TRP A 133 8.81 9.01 -4.05
N HIS A 134 8.27 9.75 -5.05
CA HIS A 134 6.91 9.52 -5.55
C HIS A 134 6.85 8.69 -6.84
N GLN A 135 7.98 8.37 -7.44
CA GLN A 135 8.04 7.60 -8.68
C GLN A 135 7.56 6.16 -8.45
N VAL A 136 6.82 5.60 -9.41
CA VAL A 136 6.16 4.28 -9.29
C VAL A 136 7.09 3.14 -8.88
N HIS A 137 8.34 3.13 -9.36
CA HIS A 137 9.31 2.08 -9.02
C HIS A 137 9.71 2.09 -7.53
N VAL A 138 9.50 3.20 -6.82
CA VAL A 138 9.80 3.31 -5.38
C VAL A 138 8.87 2.39 -4.58
N ASP A 139 7.62 2.26 -4.98
CA ASP A 139 6.63 1.41 -4.30
C ASP A 139 7.13 -0.03 -4.21
N GLY A 140 7.49 -0.62 -5.35
CA GLY A 140 7.99 -2.00 -5.40
C GLY A 140 9.31 -2.21 -4.65
N LEU A 141 10.20 -1.21 -4.65
CA LEU A 141 11.46 -1.26 -3.89
C LEU A 141 11.21 -1.24 -2.38
N LEU A 142 10.23 -0.45 -1.90
CA LEU A 142 9.85 -0.42 -0.49
C LEU A 142 9.10 -1.70 -0.07
N GLU A 143 8.19 -2.22 -0.91
CA GLU A 143 7.55 -3.52 -0.68
C GLU A 143 8.59 -4.62 -0.53
N ARG A 144 9.62 -4.63 -1.38
CA ARG A 144 10.73 -5.57 -1.29
C ARG A 144 11.53 -5.39 0.00
N ALA A 145 11.83 -4.16 0.41
CA ALA A 145 12.54 -3.89 1.67
C ALA A 145 11.77 -4.43 2.89
N ILE A 146 10.43 -4.33 2.88
CA ILE A 146 9.57 -4.88 3.93
C ILE A 146 9.68 -6.41 3.95
N VAL A 147 9.59 -7.08 2.80
CA VAL A 147 9.71 -8.54 2.69
C VAL A 147 11.08 -9.01 3.19
N ASP A 148 12.15 -8.36 2.77
CA ASP A 148 13.50 -8.70 3.19
C ASP A 148 13.68 -8.54 4.70
N ALA A 149 13.18 -7.45 5.28
CA ALA A 149 13.22 -7.22 6.72
C ALA A 149 12.40 -8.26 7.53
N ILE A 150 11.26 -8.72 6.99
CA ILE A 150 10.45 -9.79 7.58
C ILE A 150 11.25 -11.11 7.58
N ILE A 151 11.92 -11.45 6.49
CA ILE A 151 12.68 -12.70 6.34
C ILE A 151 13.96 -12.67 7.17
N MET A 152 14.72 -11.57 7.11
CA MET A 152 16.05 -11.49 7.71
C MET A 152 16.02 -11.20 9.22
N GLU A 153 15.11 -10.33 9.66
CA GLU A 153 15.12 -9.80 11.03
C GLU A 153 13.87 -10.19 11.84
N GLY A 154 12.89 -10.82 11.18
CA GLY A 154 11.63 -11.19 11.81
C GLY A 154 10.79 -9.96 12.17
N VAL A 155 10.69 -9.03 11.24
CA VAL A 155 9.79 -7.89 11.36
C VAL A 155 8.33 -8.39 11.37
N ASN A 156 7.52 -7.77 12.22
CA ASN A 156 6.08 -7.94 12.19
C ASN A 156 5.49 -7.07 11.07
N PRO A 157 4.81 -7.64 10.06
CA PRO A 157 4.25 -6.88 8.95
C PRO A 157 3.23 -5.81 9.39
N ASN A 158 2.69 -5.95 10.60
CA ASN A 158 1.75 -4.99 11.18
C ASN A 158 2.41 -3.91 12.05
N LYS A 159 3.76 -3.87 12.09
CA LYS A 159 4.56 -2.85 12.77
C LYS A 159 5.57 -2.18 11.82
N VAL A 160 5.11 -1.85 10.61
CA VAL A 160 5.90 -1.15 9.59
C VAL A 160 5.44 0.31 9.53
N TYR A 161 6.37 1.23 9.69
CA TYR A 161 6.13 2.66 9.76
C TYR A 161 6.89 3.39 8.66
N ILE A 162 6.29 4.42 8.08
CA ILE A 162 6.95 5.30 7.12
C ILE A 162 7.09 6.70 7.72
N MET A 163 8.27 7.29 7.58
CA MET A 163 8.55 8.64 8.04
C MET A 163 9.50 9.36 7.09
N GLY A 164 9.51 10.68 7.10
CA GLY A 164 10.41 11.41 6.22
C GLY A 164 10.41 12.90 6.45
N TYR A 165 11.55 13.54 6.12
CA TYR A 165 11.81 14.95 6.34
C TYR A 165 12.08 15.70 5.03
N SER A 166 11.51 16.88 4.85
CA SER A 166 11.68 17.72 3.66
C SER A 166 11.19 16.98 2.40
N ALA A 167 11.99 16.75 1.37
CA ALA A 167 11.60 15.93 0.23
C ALA A 167 11.21 14.48 0.64
N GLY A 168 11.78 13.95 1.75
CA GLY A 168 11.29 12.71 2.36
C GLY A 168 9.89 12.86 2.96
N GLY A 169 9.56 14.04 3.48
CA GLY A 169 8.20 14.41 3.92
C GLY A 169 7.23 14.51 2.77
N ASP A 170 7.64 15.06 1.61
CA ASP A 170 6.88 15.04 0.36
C ASP A 170 6.58 13.57 -0.03
N GLY A 171 7.61 12.70 0.07
CA GLY A 171 7.47 11.26 -0.15
C GLY A 171 6.45 10.61 0.79
N VAL A 172 6.44 10.97 2.08
CA VAL A 172 5.45 10.43 3.03
C VAL A 172 4.04 10.90 2.68
N TYR A 173 3.84 12.16 2.29
CA TYR A 173 2.53 12.62 1.84
C TYR A 173 1.97 11.81 0.67
N GLN A 174 2.83 11.35 -0.24
CA GLN A 174 2.42 10.56 -1.41
C GLN A 174 2.29 9.06 -1.07
N LEU A 175 3.32 8.47 -0.48
CA LEU A 175 3.39 7.03 -0.21
C LEU A 175 2.46 6.58 0.91
N ALA A 176 2.24 7.41 1.94
CA ALA A 176 1.39 7.02 3.06
C ALA A 176 -0.06 6.76 2.61
N PRO A 177 -0.77 7.65 1.90
CA PRO A 177 -2.12 7.37 1.42
C PRO A 177 -2.16 6.36 0.28
N ARG A 178 -1.17 6.35 -0.64
CA ARG A 178 -1.13 5.44 -1.79
C ARG A 178 -0.94 3.98 -1.39
N MET A 179 -0.20 3.74 -0.30
CA MET A 179 0.13 2.43 0.25
C MET A 179 -0.36 2.30 1.70
N ALA A 180 -1.50 2.91 2.06
CA ALA A 180 -1.97 2.97 3.44
C ALA A 180 -2.16 1.59 4.08
N ASP A 181 -2.41 0.59 3.26
CA ASP A 181 -2.55 -0.81 3.65
C ASP A 181 -1.21 -1.53 3.95
N HIS A 182 -0.07 -0.86 3.78
CA HIS A 182 1.27 -1.38 4.14
C HIS A 182 1.77 -0.85 5.49
N TRP A 183 1.24 0.28 5.98
CA TRP A 183 1.80 0.99 7.11
C TRP A 183 0.96 0.86 8.37
N ALA A 184 1.61 0.77 9.52
CA ALA A 184 0.97 0.85 10.83
C ALA A 184 0.70 2.30 11.27
N ALA A 185 1.59 3.21 10.92
CA ALA A 185 1.44 4.65 11.03
C ALA A 185 2.44 5.36 10.11
N ALA A 186 2.19 6.64 9.85
CA ALA A 186 3.07 7.50 9.04
C ALA A 186 3.43 8.78 9.78
N SER A 187 4.64 9.32 9.54
CA SER A 187 5.08 10.60 10.10
C SER A 187 5.71 11.49 9.03
N MET A 188 5.00 12.55 8.67
CA MET A 188 5.43 13.55 7.72
C MET A 188 6.06 14.75 8.44
N MET A 189 7.28 15.14 8.06
CA MET A 189 8.00 16.26 8.64
C MET A 189 8.48 17.22 7.56
N ALA A 190 8.05 18.49 7.68
CA ALA A 190 8.46 19.61 6.80
C ALA A 190 8.30 19.33 5.29
N GLY A 191 7.26 18.55 4.91
CA GLY A 191 6.96 18.18 3.53
C GLY A 191 5.88 19.05 2.89
N HIS A 192 5.70 18.85 1.58
CA HIS A 192 4.66 19.45 0.75
C HIS A 192 3.69 18.36 0.27
N PRO A 193 2.36 18.54 0.41
CA PRO A 193 1.37 17.49 0.12
C PRO A 193 1.20 17.17 -1.38
N GLY A 194 1.53 18.13 -2.27
CA GLY A 194 1.24 17.94 -3.69
C GLY A 194 -0.25 17.67 -3.94
N ASP A 195 -0.53 16.58 -4.67
CA ASP A 195 -1.87 16.09 -5.00
C ASP A 195 -2.28 14.83 -4.21
N ALA A 196 -1.59 14.56 -3.11
CA ALA A 196 -1.80 13.37 -2.27
C ALA A 196 -3.27 13.19 -1.83
N GLN A 197 -3.72 11.93 -1.79
CA GLN A 197 -5.13 11.58 -1.57
C GLN A 197 -5.46 11.40 -0.08
N ILE A 198 -5.80 12.48 0.61
CA ILE A 198 -6.05 12.50 2.07
C ILE A 198 -7.11 11.47 2.53
N LEU A 199 -8.09 11.14 1.69
CA LEU A 199 -9.17 10.21 2.05
C LEU A 199 -8.67 8.78 2.27
N ASN A 200 -7.54 8.40 1.64
CA ASN A 200 -6.92 7.08 1.83
C ASN A 200 -6.29 6.91 3.23
N LEU A 201 -6.09 8.00 3.97
CA LEU A 201 -5.57 7.97 5.34
C LEU A 201 -6.61 7.53 6.38
N ARG A 202 -7.84 7.16 5.97
CA ARG A 202 -8.90 6.80 6.91
C ARG A 202 -8.46 5.77 7.96
N ASN A 203 -7.70 4.76 7.55
CA ASN A 203 -7.27 3.64 8.40
C ASN A 203 -5.77 3.70 8.78
N LEU A 204 -5.09 4.77 8.41
CA LEU A 204 -3.67 4.98 8.69
C LEU A 204 -3.46 6.16 9.63
N PRO A 205 -3.03 5.93 10.88
CA PRO A 205 -2.62 7.01 11.77
C PRO A 205 -1.53 7.87 11.14
N PHE A 206 -1.75 9.20 11.11
CA PHE A 206 -0.89 10.14 10.41
C PHE A 206 -0.41 11.26 11.33
N TRP A 207 0.89 11.29 11.61
CA TRP A 207 1.53 12.37 12.35
C TRP A 207 2.10 13.40 11.39
N LEU A 208 1.89 14.68 11.68
CA LEU A 208 2.32 15.79 10.83
C LEU A 208 3.02 16.85 11.64
N ALA A 209 4.22 17.27 11.21
CA ALA A 209 4.89 18.44 11.74
C ALA A 209 5.47 19.35 10.66
N VAL A 210 5.33 20.65 10.88
CA VAL A 210 5.93 21.68 10.04
C VAL A 210 6.32 22.88 10.90
N GLY A 211 7.43 23.53 10.58
CA GLY A 211 7.84 24.76 11.23
C GLY A 211 6.89 25.91 10.90
N GLU A 212 6.47 26.70 11.93
CA GLU A 212 5.60 27.85 11.73
C GLU A 212 6.17 28.84 10.70
N LYS A 213 7.50 28.95 10.63
CA LYS A 213 8.23 29.83 9.68
C LYS A 213 8.74 29.12 8.42
N ASP A 214 8.33 27.88 8.19
CA ASP A 214 8.67 27.14 6.95
C ASP A 214 7.82 27.60 5.77
N GLY A 215 8.08 28.83 5.30
CA GLY A 215 7.31 29.46 4.21
C GLY A 215 7.70 28.99 2.81
N ALA A 216 8.82 28.27 2.65
CA ALA A 216 9.21 27.75 1.35
C ALA A 216 8.14 26.76 0.82
N TYR A 217 7.70 26.95 -0.41
CA TYR A 217 6.59 26.19 -1.02
C TYR A 217 5.28 26.22 -0.21
N ASN A 218 5.10 27.21 0.66
CA ASN A 218 3.94 27.33 1.56
C ASN A 218 3.72 26.13 2.50
N ARG A 219 4.77 25.41 2.87
CA ARG A 219 4.67 24.19 3.70
C ARG A 219 3.94 24.40 5.00
N ASN A 220 4.22 25.51 5.70
CA ASN A 220 3.54 25.88 6.95
C ASN A 220 2.04 26.06 6.77
N ILE A 221 1.60 26.75 5.71
CA ILE A 221 0.19 26.99 5.40
C ILE A 221 -0.49 25.68 4.98
N LEU A 222 0.14 24.92 4.09
CA LEU A 222 -0.41 23.67 3.57
C LEU A 222 -0.46 22.59 4.64
N GLY A 223 0.56 22.48 5.49
CA GLY A 223 0.57 21.54 6.60
C GLY A 223 -0.55 21.85 7.61
N LYS A 224 -0.74 23.13 7.97
CA LYS A 224 -1.87 23.55 8.81
C LYS A 224 -3.22 23.18 8.18
N LYS A 225 -3.43 23.51 6.93
CA LYS A 225 -4.66 23.18 6.19
C LYS A 225 -4.91 21.68 6.12
N TRP A 226 -3.86 20.88 5.96
CA TRP A 226 -3.96 19.41 5.93
C TRP A 226 -4.45 18.87 7.28
N GLY A 227 -3.88 19.38 8.41
CA GLY A 227 -4.34 19.05 9.76
C GLY A 227 -5.80 19.43 10.00
N GLU A 228 -6.20 20.67 9.66
CA GLU A 228 -7.60 21.14 9.76
C GLU A 228 -8.57 20.28 8.94
N THR A 229 -8.11 19.76 7.76
CA THR A 229 -8.90 18.84 6.95
C THR A 229 -9.05 17.48 7.63
N LEU A 230 -7.97 16.94 8.22
CA LEU A 230 -8.02 15.70 9.00
C LEU A 230 -8.93 15.83 10.22
N ASP A 231 -8.88 16.95 10.96
CA ASP A 231 -9.80 17.26 12.06
C ASP A 231 -11.28 17.19 11.61
N SER A 232 -11.58 17.79 10.45
CA SER A 232 -12.93 17.80 9.89
C SER A 232 -13.39 16.38 9.49
N LEU A 233 -12.53 15.61 8.83
CA LEU A 233 -12.80 14.23 8.45
C LEU A 233 -13.02 13.34 9.67
N GLN A 234 -12.19 13.46 10.70
CA GLN A 234 -12.32 12.68 11.93
C GLN A 234 -13.63 12.96 12.69
N LYS A 235 -14.10 14.22 12.68
CA LYS A 235 -15.40 14.59 13.29
C LYS A 235 -16.57 13.92 12.61
N THR A 236 -16.52 13.75 11.29
CA THR A 236 -17.61 13.18 10.49
C THR A 236 -17.54 11.67 10.36
N ASP A 237 -16.35 11.08 10.51
CA ASP A 237 -16.11 9.63 10.40
C ASP A 237 -15.39 9.11 11.65
N LYS A 238 -16.18 8.84 12.70
CA LYS A 238 -15.69 8.37 13.99
C LYS A 238 -14.90 7.07 13.84
N GLY A 239 -13.69 7.05 14.41
CA GLY A 239 -12.76 5.91 14.34
C GLY A 239 -11.88 5.88 13.10
N GLY A 240 -12.06 6.80 12.14
CA GLY A 240 -11.15 7.04 11.02
C GLY A 240 -10.27 8.27 11.24
N PHE A 241 -9.29 8.44 10.36
CA PHE A 241 -8.43 9.62 10.25
C PHE A 241 -7.72 10.01 11.57
N VAL A 242 -7.24 9.01 12.30
CA VAL A 242 -6.43 9.25 13.50
C VAL A 242 -5.18 10.02 13.12
N HIS A 243 -4.98 11.18 13.73
CA HIS A 243 -3.85 12.03 13.39
C HIS A 243 -3.39 12.86 14.60
N ASP A 244 -2.21 13.48 14.44
CA ASP A 244 -1.66 14.45 15.39
C ASP A 244 -0.88 15.50 14.60
N THR A 245 -1.29 16.78 14.72
CA THR A 245 -0.76 17.88 13.91
C THR A 245 0.01 18.86 14.76
N HIS A 246 1.27 19.12 14.38
CA HIS A 246 2.18 20.01 15.09
C HIS A 246 2.68 21.14 14.18
N ILE A 247 2.21 22.36 14.44
CA ILE A 247 2.82 23.58 13.88
C ILE A 247 3.85 24.06 14.89
N MET A 248 5.13 23.77 14.65
CA MET A 248 6.22 24.02 15.59
C MET A 248 6.50 25.52 15.70
N ALA A 249 6.08 26.14 16.84
CA ALA A 249 6.14 27.57 17.06
C ALA A 249 7.56 28.14 16.88
N GLY A 250 7.69 29.19 16.07
CA GLY A 250 8.95 29.89 15.81
C GLY A 250 9.99 29.08 15.00
N MET A 251 9.73 27.81 14.65
CA MET A 251 10.68 26.99 13.91
C MET A 251 10.65 27.28 12.41
N PRO A 252 11.84 27.37 11.78
CA PRO A 252 11.98 27.37 10.33
C PRO A 252 11.86 25.95 9.78
N HIS A 253 12.30 25.74 8.53
CA HIS A 253 12.34 24.43 7.87
C HIS A 253 12.99 23.34 8.72
N TRP A 254 14.12 23.63 9.37
CA TRP A 254 14.76 22.73 10.32
C TRP A 254 14.17 22.90 11.73
N MET A 255 13.40 21.91 12.21
CA MET A 255 12.71 21.94 13.49
C MET A 255 13.57 21.49 14.69
N LYS A 256 14.88 21.42 14.54
CA LYS A 256 15.86 21.11 15.61
C LYS A 256 15.54 19.79 16.34
N GLN A 257 15.10 18.78 15.62
CA GLN A 257 14.71 17.47 16.14
C GLN A 257 13.52 17.46 17.13
N GLN A 258 12.72 18.53 17.20
CA GLN A 258 11.48 18.51 17.99
C GLN A 258 10.44 17.51 17.47
N ASP A 259 10.59 17.11 16.21
CA ASP A 259 9.80 16.10 15.50
C ASP A 259 10.11 14.65 15.93
N THR A 260 11.15 14.42 16.74
CA THR A 260 11.54 13.07 17.18
C THR A 260 10.48 12.37 18.04
N ILE A 261 9.55 13.13 18.65
CA ILE A 261 8.41 12.60 19.39
C ILE A 261 7.48 11.74 18.54
N SER A 262 7.48 11.95 17.21
CA SER A 262 6.68 11.18 16.25
C SER A 262 7.00 9.69 16.28
N VAL A 263 8.25 9.30 16.56
CA VAL A 263 8.68 7.89 16.61
C VAL A 263 7.93 7.15 17.72
N ALA A 264 7.89 7.71 18.93
CA ALA A 264 7.15 7.15 20.06
C ALA A 264 5.62 7.20 19.83
N TRP A 265 5.12 8.19 19.09
CA TRP A 265 3.72 8.26 18.74
C TRP A 265 3.34 7.15 17.76
N MET A 266 4.10 6.97 16.67
CA MET A 266 3.87 5.90 15.69
C MET A 266 3.90 4.50 16.33
N ALA A 267 4.82 4.25 17.26
CA ALA A 267 4.99 2.97 17.93
C ALA A 267 3.74 2.49 18.73
N LYS A 268 2.76 3.36 18.94
CA LYS A 268 1.48 3.02 19.61
C LYS A 268 0.52 2.25 18.71
N PHE A 269 0.76 2.24 17.39
CA PHE A 269 -0.18 1.73 16.41
C PHE A 269 0.31 0.41 15.79
N LYS A 270 -0.64 -0.42 15.42
CA LYS A 270 -0.44 -1.58 14.56
C LYS A 270 -1.39 -1.47 13.37
N ARG A 271 -0.94 -1.92 12.21
CA ARG A 271 -1.77 -2.00 11.02
C ARG A 271 -2.96 -2.94 11.28
N ASN A 272 -4.16 -2.50 10.91
CA ASN A 272 -5.32 -3.38 10.79
C ASN A 272 -5.46 -3.78 9.30
N PRO A 273 -5.18 -5.03 8.93
CA PRO A 273 -5.29 -5.46 7.52
C PRO A 273 -6.74 -5.60 7.04
N TYR A 274 -7.71 -5.66 7.96
CA TYR A 274 -9.12 -5.87 7.63
C TYR A 274 -10.01 -4.79 8.25
N PRO A 275 -9.83 -3.50 7.90
CA PRO A 275 -10.68 -2.44 8.43
C PRO A 275 -12.11 -2.60 7.90
N GLU A 276 -13.10 -2.39 8.80
CA GLU A 276 -14.51 -2.53 8.42
C GLU A 276 -14.98 -1.49 7.38
N LYS A 277 -14.28 -0.37 7.26
CA LYS A 277 -14.59 0.68 6.28
C LYS A 277 -13.34 1.14 5.55
N ILE A 278 -13.45 1.27 4.25
CA ILE A 278 -12.37 1.70 3.35
C ILE A 278 -12.81 2.90 2.52
N ASN A 279 -11.94 3.90 2.46
CA ASN A 279 -11.97 4.94 1.45
C ASN A 279 -10.76 4.73 0.55
N TRP A 280 -10.95 4.49 -0.73
CA TRP A 280 -9.90 4.28 -1.70
C TRP A 280 -10.08 5.23 -2.88
N VAL A 281 -9.17 6.16 -3.04
CA VAL A 281 -9.08 7.06 -4.18
C VAL A 281 -7.79 6.75 -4.92
N GLN A 282 -7.89 6.47 -6.22
CA GLN A 282 -6.72 6.21 -7.05
C GLN A 282 -5.89 7.48 -7.23
N ASP A 283 -4.59 7.34 -7.03
CA ASP A 283 -3.60 8.38 -7.25
C ASP A 283 -3.12 8.40 -8.71
N ASP A 284 -2.13 9.22 -9.04
CA ASP A 284 -1.45 9.20 -10.34
C ASP A 284 -0.73 7.88 -10.59
N GLU A 285 -0.19 7.27 -9.54
CA GLU A 285 0.30 5.88 -9.56
C GLU A 285 -0.82 4.92 -9.12
N VAL A 286 -1.50 4.36 -10.12
CA VAL A 286 -2.67 3.50 -9.91
C VAL A 286 -2.29 2.18 -9.24
N ARG A 287 -2.97 1.84 -8.14
CA ARG A 287 -2.80 0.58 -7.42
C ARG A 287 -3.93 -0.39 -7.75
N ASN A 288 -3.61 -1.68 -7.90
CA ASN A 288 -4.60 -2.71 -8.17
C ASN A 288 -5.23 -3.31 -6.91
N ASN A 289 -4.63 -3.09 -5.75
CA ASN A 289 -5.06 -3.64 -4.46
C ASN A 289 -5.04 -2.57 -3.38
N PHE A 290 -6.03 -2.62 -2.47
CA PHE A 290 -6.08 -1.76 -1.31
C PHE A 290 -6.90 -2.42 -0.20
N TYR A 291 -6.27 -2.87 0.88
CA TYR A 291 -6.88 -3.71 1.91
C TYR A 291 -7.55 -4.96 1.31
N TRP A 292 -8.85 -5.13 1.49
CA TRP A 292 -9.66 -6.25 0.96
C TRP A 292 -10.36 -5.92 -0.36
N LEU A 293 -10.00 -4.83 -1.01
CA LEU A 293 -10.47 -4.45 -2.35
C LEU A 293 -9.38 -4.68 -3.40
N SER A 294 -9.81 -5.08 -4.60
CA SER A 294 -8.92 -5.21 -5.74
C SER A 294 -9.65 -4.79 -7.03
N VAL A 295 -8.91 -4.24 -7.97
CA VAL A 295 -9.37 -3.96 -9.34
C VAL A 295 -8.49 -4.73 -10.33
N PRO A 296 -9.04 -5.26 -11.43
CA PRO A 296 -8.22 -5.86 -12.47
C PRO A 296 -7.19 -4.88 -13.02
N ALA A 297 -6.03 -5.38 -13.41
CA ALA A 297 -4.97 -4.55 -13.96
C ALA A 297 -5.45 -3.74 -15.17
N ASN A 298 -5.05 -2.48 -15.24
CA ASN A 298 -5.39 -1.53 -16.31
C ASN A 298 -6.89 -1.19 -16.45
N THR A 299 -7.71 -1.46 -15.43
CA THR A 299 -9.15 -1.12 -15.44
C THR A 299 -9.49 0.11 -14.61
N SER A 300 -8.56 0.60 -13.81
CA SER A 300 -8.73 1.79 -12.99
C SER A 300 -7.86 2.95 -13.49
N LYS A 301 -8.19 4.17 -13.09
CA LYS A 301 -7.46 5.39 -13.46
C LYS A 301 -7.43 6.38 -12.30
N LYS A 302 -6.53 7.36 -12.36
CA LYS A 302 -6.44 8.47 -11.40
C LYS A 302 -7.82 9.06 -11.11
N GLY A 303 -8.12 9.23 -9.83
CA GLY A 303 -9.37 9.82 -9.34
C GLY A 303 -10.53 8.83 -9.18
N ASN A 304 -10.44 7.60 -9.73
CA ASN A 304 -11.46 6.58 -9.45
C ASN A 304 -11.52 6.33 -7.94
N THR A 305 -12.74 6.24 -7.44
CA THR A 305 -13.02 6.17 -6.00
C THR A 305 -13.84 4.95 -5.66
N VAL A 306 -13.48 4.26 -4.57
CA VAL A 306 -14.29 3.21 -3.96
C VAL A 306 -14.47 3.54 -2.47
N PHE A 307 -15.71 3.62 -2.01
CA PHE A 307 -16.05 3.62 -0.59
C PHE A 307 -16.83 2.35 -0.30
N ALA A 308 -16.31 1.55 0.61
CA ALA A 308 -16.90 0.27 0.95
C ALA A 308 -16.75 -0.02 2.44
N SER A 309 -17.73 -0.76 2.96
CA SER A 309 -17.73 -1.20 4.35
C SER A 309 -18.26 -2.63 4.48
N TYR A 310 -17.91 -3.28 5.60
CA TYR A 310 -18.59 -4.50 5.99
C TYR A 310 -18.89 -4.48 7.48
N HIS A 311 -19.97 -5.16 7.86
CA HIS A 311 -20.30 -5.41 9.23
C HIS A 311 -21.00 -6.77 9.36
N GLY A 312 -20.46 -7.66 10.19
CA GLY A 312 -20.94 -9.05 10.28
C GLY A 312 -20.87 -9.77 8.93
N GLN A 313 -22.01 -10.11 8.36
CA GLN A 313 -22.15 -10.82 7.08
C GLN A 313 -22.63 -9.91 5.94
N GLU A 314 -22.65 -8.61 6.14
CA GLU A 314 -23.12 -7.64 5.15
C GLU A 314 -21.99 -6.75 4.69
N ILE A 315 -21.86 -6.57 3.36
CA ILE A 315 -20.89 -5.72 2.68
C ILE A 315 -21.66 -4.64 1.93
N ASN A 316 -21.26 -3.39 2.10
CA ASN A 316 -21.86 -2.24 1.42
C ASN A 316 -20.81 -1.53 0.57
N ILE A 317 -21.13 -1.28 -0.68
CA ILE A 317 -20.41 -0.41 -1.61
C ILE A 317 -21.21 0.88 -1.69
N GLU A 318 -20.73 1.93 -1.03
CA GLU A 318 -21.38 3.25 -1.04
C GLU A 318 -21.06 4.00 -2.33
N LYS A 319 -19.81 3.82 -2.84
CA LYS A 319 -19.33 4.40 -4.10
C LYS A 319 -18.36 3.45 -4.79
N ASN A 320 -18.48 3.36 -6.11
CA ASN A 320 -17.53 2.66 -6.97
C ASN A 320 -17.52 3.33 -8.35
N ASP A 321 -16.37 3.86 -8.74
CA ASP A 321 -16.16 4.49 -10.06
C ASP A 321 -15.50 3.54 -11.07
N ASN A 322 -15.25 2.27 -10.70
CA ASN A 322 -14.64 1.28 -11.59
C ASN A 322 -15.68 0.37 -12.22
N ASP A 323 -15.46 -0.03 -13.46
CA ASP A 323 -16.31 -1.00 -14.16
C ASP A 323 -16.24 -2.39 -13.53
N SER A 324 -15.15 -2.70 -12.86
CA SER A 324 -14.90 -3.98 -12.17
C SER A 324 -14.28 -3.75 -10.80
N LEU A 325 -14.85 -4.39 -9.78
CA LEU A 325 -14.35 -4.35 -8.39
C LEU A 325 -14.40 -5.74 -7.79
N CYS A 326 -13.25 -6.23 -7.29
CA CYS A 326 -13.16 -7.49 -6.55
C CYS A 326 -13.25 -7.20 -5.05
N ILE A 327 -14.19 -7.85 -4.38
CA ILE A 327 -14.31 -7.90 -2.92
C ILE A 327 -13.64 -9.18 -2.46
N MET A 328 -12.48 -9.08 -1.83
CA MET A 328 -11.67 -10.20 -1.38
C MET A 328 -12.05 -10.58 0.05
N LEU A 329 -12.26 -11.87 0.32
CA LEU A 329 -12.82 -12.35 1.58
C LEU A 329 -11.99 -13.46 2.20
N ASN A 330 -11.93 -13.47 3.53
CA ASN A 330 -11.38 -14.57 4.32
C ASN A 330 -12.10 -14.75 5.66
N ASP A 331 -11.76 -15.82 6.37
CA ASP A 331 -12.40 -16.17 7.65
C ASP A 331 -12.01 -15.25 8.82
N LYS A 332 -11.03 -14.35 8.66
CA LYS A 332 -10.70 -13.33 9.65
C LYS A 332 -11.64 -12.13 9.58
N MET A 333 -12.26 -11.90 8.42
CA MET A 333 -13.21 -10.80 8.20
C MET A 333 -14.65 -11.21 8.59
N MET A 334 -15.10 -12.38 8.15
CA MET A 334 -16.48 -12.86 8.36
C MET A 334 -16.56 -14.37 8.25
N ASP A 335 -17.66 -14.98 8.73
CA ASP A 335 -17.88 -16.42 8.65
C ASP A 335 -18.32 -16.83 7.23
N LEU A 336 -17.37 -17.35 6.45
CA LEU A 336 -17.62 -17.75 5.04
C LEU A 336 -18.53 -19.00 4.92
N ASN A 337 -18.95 -19.64 6.02
CA ASN A 337 -19.94 -20.73 5.99
C ASN A 337 -21.38 -20.21 6.01
N LYS A 338 -21.59 -18.92 6.34
CA LYS A 338 -22.89 -18.26 6.38
C LYS A 338 -23.18 -17.55 5.06
N GLU A 339 -24.43 -17.17 4.88
CA GLU A 339 -24.82 -16.29 3.77
C GLU A 339 -24.18 -14.91 3.96
N ILE A 340 -23.68 -14.36 2.86
CA ILE A 340 -23.13 -13.01 2.77
C ILE A 340 -24.09 -12.19 1.91
N VAL A 341 -24.33 -10.96 2.31
CA VAL A 341 -25.12 -10.00 1.54
C VAL A 341 -24.17 -8.91 1.04
N LEU A 342 -24.12 -8.72 -0.27
CA LEU A 342 -23.41 -7.60 -0.89
C LEU A 342 -24.42 -6.60 -1.45
N ARG A 343 -24.31 -5.35 -1.04
CA ARG A 343 -25.11 -4.24 -1.55
C ARG A 343 -24.23 -3.20 -2.24
N GLU A 344 -24.80 -2.56 -3.24
CA GLU A 344 -24.24 -1.33 -3.82
C GLU A 344 -25.35 -0.28 -3.88
N LYS A 345 -25.09 0.90 -3.30
CA LYS A 345 -26.07 2.00 -3.21
C LYS A 345 -27.45 1.52 -2.71
N GLY A 346 -27.45 0.60 -1.74
CA GLY A 346 -28.67 0.01 -1.14
C GLY A 346 -29.29 -1.16 -1.89
N LYS A 347 -28.95 -1.39 -3.18
CA LYS A 347 -29.45 -2.53 -3.97
C LYS A 347 -28.65 -3.79 -3.65
N ILE A 348 -29.31 -4.91 -3.42
CA ILE A 348 -28.67 -6.22 -3.25
C ILE A 348 -28.12 -6.68 -4.61
N LEU A 349 -26.79 -6.83 -4.71
CA LEU A 349 -26.12 -7.42 -5.86
C LEU A 349 -25.89 -8.92 -5.69
N PHE A 350 -25.67 -9.36 -4.44
CA PHE A 350 -25.46 -10.76 -4.13
C PHE A 350 -26.05 -11.09 -2.75
N LYS A 351 -26.65 -12.27 -2.65
CA LYS A 351 -27.03 -12.91 -1.39
C LYS A 351 -26.83 -14.40 -1.52
N GLY A 352 -25.93 -14.97 -0.71
CA GLY A 352 -25.63 -16.40 -0.77
C GLY A 352 -24.33 -16.75 -0.07
N LYS A 353 -23.91 -18.01 -0.21
CA LYS A 353 -22.64 -18.50 0.33
C LYS A 353 -21.53 -18.36 -0.71
N VAL A 354 -20.35 -17.95 -0.25
CA VAL A 354 -19.12 -17.99 -1.05
C VAL A 354 -18.38 -19.31 -0.82
N GLN A 355 -17.46 -19.64 -1.72
CA GLN A 355 -16.63 -20.83 -1.60
C GLN A 355 -15.17 -20.46 -1.42
N ARG A 356 -14.49 -21.12 -0.49
CA ARG A 356 -13.02 -20.99 -0.37
C ARG A 356 -12.34 -21.73 -1.50
N ARG A 357 -11.35 -21.11 -2.14
CA ARG A 357 -10.63 -21.65 -3.28
C ARG A 357 -9.11 -21.50 -3.10
N LYS A 358 -8.37 -22.57 -3.36
CA LYS A 358 -6.91 -22.52 -3.38
C LYS A 358 -6.35 -21.54 -4.40
N SER A 359 -7.02 -21.40 -5.55
CA SER A 359 -6.62 -20.42 -6.58
C SER A 359 -6.59 -19.00 -6.04
N LEU A 360 -7.59 -18.59 -5.25
CA LEU A 360 -7.65 -17.26 -4.64
C LEU A 360 -6.59 -17.08 -3.54
N ILE A 361 -6.35 -18.11 -2.72
CA ILE A 361 -5.25 -18.11 -1.73
C ILE A 361 -3.92 -17.81 -2.45
N ASN A 362 -3.63 -18.58 -3.50
CA ASN A 362 -2.39 -18.44 -4.25
C ASN A 362 -2.28 -17.09 -4.99
N SER A 363 -3.33 -16.67 -5.68
CA SER A 363 -3.31 -15.42 -6.45
C SER A 363 -3.26 -14.18 -5.56
N SER A 364 -4.01 -14.13 -4.46
CA SER A 364 -3.98 -13.00 -3.53
C SER A 364 -2.64 -12.87 -2.81
N PHE A 365 -2.03 -14.00 -2.41
CA PHE A 365 -0.68 -13.96 -1.85
C PHE A 365 0.36 -13.50 -2.87
N SER A 366 0.34 -14.05 -4.08
CA SER A 366 1.29 -13.67 -5.14
C SER A 366 1.18 -12.20 -5.56
N ALA A 367 -0.01 -11.60 -5.43
CA ALA A 367 -0.22 -10.19 -5.75
C ALA A 367 0.39 -9.22 -4.73
N ARG A 368 0.66 -9.69 -3.49
CA ARG A 368 1.03 -8.79 -2.38
C ARG A 368 2.23 -9.25 -1.57
N ASN A 369 2.56 -10.55 -1.58
CA ASN A 369 3.59 -11.18 -0.76
C ASN A 369 3.45 -10.91 0.76
N ASP A 370 2.21 -10.69 1.20
CA ASP A 370 1.86 -10.39 2.60
C ASP A 370 0.85 -11.43 3.11
N ALA A 371 1.23 -12.13 4.17
CA ALA A 371 0.44 -13.23 4.74
C ALA A 371 -0.91 -12.77 5.33
N ASP A 372 -1.05 -11.49 5.68
CA ASP A 372 -2.31 -10.93 6.15
C ASP A 372 -3.29 -10.60 5.01
N TYR A 373 -2.80 -10.52 3.77
CA TYR A 373 -3.64 -10.28 2.58
C TYR A 373 -3.86 -11.54 1.74
N ILE A 374 -3.93 -12.70 2.39
CA ILE A 374 -4.37 -13.94 1.78
C ILE A 374 -5.87 -14.06 1.93
N PHE A 375 -6.55 -14.15 0.78
CA PHE A 375 -7.99 -14.27 0.70
C PHE A 375 -8.37 -15.61 0.06
N SER A 376 -9.34 -16.30 0.67
CA SER A 376 -9.76 -17.63 0.21
C SER A 376 -11.04 -17.60 -0.61
N ALA A 377 -11.80 -16.50 -0.58
CA ALA A 377 -13.03 -16.30 -1.33
C ALA A 377 -13.07 -14.88 -1.92
N GLY A 378 -13.98 -14.64 -2.85
CA GLY A 378 -14.17 -13.33 -3.43
C GLY A 378 -15.44 -13.19 -4.22
N ILE A 379 -15.89 -11.96 -4.39
CA ILE A 379 -17.01 -11.56 -5.22
C ILE A 379 -16.52 -10.49 -6.19
N LEU A 380 -16.65 -10.75 -7.49
CA LEU A 380 -16.37 -9.77 -8.53
C LEU A 380 -17.66 -9.03 -8.88
N VAL A 381 -17.65 -7.72 -8.77
CA VAL A 381 -18.72 -6.84 -9.24
C VAL A 381 -18.31 -6.30 -10.61
N VAL A 382 -19.15 -6.50 -11.62
CA VAL A 382 -18.94 -5.99 -13.00
C VAL A 382 -20.27 -5.45 -13.50
N ASN A 383 -20.31 -4.18 -13.89
CA ASN A 383 -21.53 -3.55 -14.45
C ASN A 383 -22.78 -3.84 -13.59
N ASP A 384 -22.72 -3.55 -12.31
CA ASP A 384 -23.80 -3.76 -11.31
C ASP A 384 -24.28 -5.23 -11.16
N LYS A 385 -23.45 -6.20 -11.56
CA LYS A 385 -23.70 -7.64 -11.36
C LYS A 385 -22.58 -8.24 -10.53
N ALA A 386 -22.94 -9.13 -9.61
CA ALA A 386 -22.00 -9.85 -8.77
C ALA A 386 -21.80 -11.29 -9.27
N VAL A 387 -20.55 -11.72 -9.35
CA VAL A 387 -20.12 -13.06 -9.77
C VAL A 387 -19.17 -13.63 -8.71
N LEU A 388 -19.35 -14.91 -8.36
CA LEU A 388 -18.42 -15.61 -7.45
C LEU A 388 -17.08 -15.86 -8.16
N MET A 389 -15.99 -15.61 -7.45
CA MET A 389 -14.61 -15.83 -7.93
C MET A 389 -14.10 -17.24 -7.58
#